data_6583427c92253a57f1ddcef9f9e458f1
#
_entry.id   6583427c92253a57f1ddcef9f9e458f1
#
_cell.length_a   1.000
_cell.length_b   1.000
_cell.length_c   1.000
_cell.angle_alpha   90.00
_cell.angle_beta   90.00
_cell.angle_gamma   90.00
#
_symmetry.space_group_name_H-M   'P 1'
#
loop_
_entity.id
_entity.type
_entity.pdbx_description
1 polymer ?
#
loop_
_entity_poly.entity_id
_entity_poly.type
_entity_poly.pdbx_seq_one_letter_code
_entity_poly.pdbx_strand_id
1 'polypeptide(L)'
;MGFDGADDAAAVRLDDGKTLIQTVDFFTPVVDDPYEFGLIAAANALSDIYAMGGKPLFALNIVGFPINDLPKSILSAILQGGADKAAEAGIPIVGGHSVDDKEPKYGLVVTGEVDEASMWTNSGAQEGDTLVLTKALGTGVIATAIKKGVAKIESIDSAVDSMRTLNKDAATALNGLNVNAVTDVTGYGLLGHLLEICQGSQVSASINFSMLKFLPGVRDLAGAGVMAGGTRRNLQHVSDQVNFGENLSEIDKLLAADAQTSGGLLVSLPGKDAEQFLSILADNSHLPSFKIGQINEQDSHCIKIA
;
A
#
# COMPACT_ATOMS: atom_id res chain seq x y z
N MET A 1 -12.95 -16.60 5.54
CA MET A 1 -13.12 -15.13 5.49
C MET A 1 -13.57 -14.77 4.10
N GLY A 2 -14.62 -13.99 3.98
CA GLY A 2 -15.26 -13.61 2.72
C GLY A 2 -15.60 -12.13 2.73
N PHE A 3 -16.64 -11.72 2.00
CA PHE A 3 -17.03 -10.33 1.79
C PHE A 3 -17.39 -9.51 3.04
N ASP A 4 -17.50 -10.13 4.22
CA ASP A 4 -17.91 -9.47 5.47
C ASP A 4 -16.74 -8.78 6.20
N GLY A 5 -15.48 -9.01 5.76
CA GLY A 5 -14.29 -8.30 6.24
C GLY A 5 -13.61 -7.60 5.06
N ALA A 6 -13.10 -6.38 5.28
CA ALA A 6 -12.36 -5.61 4.28
C ALA A 6 -10.85 -5.91 4.37
N ASP A 7 -10.46 -7.19 4.54
CA ASP A 7 -9.05 -7.58 4.59
C ASP A 7 -8.38 -7.50 3.21
N ASP A 8 -7.06 -7.37 3.19
CA ASP A 8 -6.28 -7.12 1.97
C ASP A 8 -6.36 -8.26 0.95
N ALA A 9 -6.54 -9.51 1.39
CA ALA A 9 -6.73 -10.67 0.50
C ALA A 9 -7.85 -11.62 0.97
N ALA A 10 -8.36 -12.40 0.04
CA ALA A 10 -9.29 -13.48 0.35
C ALA A 10 -8.56 -14.64 1.05
N ALA A 11 -9.14 -15.18 2.14
CA ALA A 11 -8.56 -16.26 2.90
C ALA A 11 -9.48 -17.50 2.88
N VAL A 12 -8.91 -18.67 2.54
CA VAL A 12 -9.62 -19.95 2.45
C VAL A 12 -8.86 -20.98 3.26
N ARG A 13 -9.51 -21.53 4.30
CA ARG A 13 -8.95 -22.64 5.09
C ARG A 13 -8.93 -23.93 4.28
N LEU A 14 -7.81 -24.65 4.34
CA LEU A 14 -7.65 -25.97 3.78
C LEU A 14 -7.86 -27.07 4.85
N ASP A 15 -8.13 -28.30 4.41
CA ASP A 15 -8.38 -29.44 5.29
C ASP A 15 -7.17 -29.83 6.14
N ASP A 16 -5.95 -29.45 5.74
CA ASP A 16 -4.70 -29.70 6.46
C ASP A 16 -4.39 -28.67 7.55
N GLY A 17 -5.29 -27.70 7.76
CA GLY A 17 -5.15 -26.63 8.76
C GLY A 17 -4.37 -25.40 8.28
N LYS A 18 -3.91 -25.38 7.03
CA LYS A 18 -3.34 -24.20 6.40
C LYS A 18 -4.43 -23.29 5.86
N THR A 19 -4.12 -22.01 5.76
CA THR A 19 -4.95 -21.01 5.11
C THR A 19 -4.27 -20.53 3.84
N LEU A 20 -4.93 -20.70 2.69
CA LEU A 20 -4.55 -20.05 1.46
C LEU A 20 -5.08 -18.62 1.47
N ILE A 21 -4.22 -17.70 1.08
CA ILE A 21 -4.60 -16.32 0.83
C ILE A 21 -4.39 -16.01 -0.64
N GLN A 22 -5.33 -15.28 -1.24
CA GLN A 22 -5.27 -14.94 -2.65
C GLN A 22 -5.78 -13.53 -2.89
N THR A 23 -5.00 -12.78 -3.65
CA THR A 23 -5.35 -11.42 -4.09
C THR A 23 -5.28 -11.31 -5.61
N VAL A 24 -5.91 -10.27 -6.14
CA VAL A 24 -5.81 -9.85 -7.54
C VAL A 24 -5.70 -8.34 -7.59
N ASP A 25 -4.58 -7.85 -8.13
CA ASP A 25 -4.35 -6.43 -8.27
C ASP A 25 -3.74 -6.10 -9.63
N PHE A 26 -4.34 -5.17 -10.36
CA PHE A 26 -3.86 -4.71 -11.66
C PHE A 26 -4.34 -3.29 -11.93
N PHE A 27 -3.52 -2.50 -12.62
CA PHE A 27 -3.83 -1.10 -12.91
C PHE A 27 -3.15 -0.61 -14.19
N THR A 28 -3.48 0.61 -14.60
CA THR A 28 -2.87 1.30 -15.74
C THR A 28 -1.51 1.88 -15.34
N PRO A 29 -0.58 2.15 -16.30
CA PRO A 29 0.74 2.69 -15.99
C PRO A 29 0.70 3.96 -15.12
N VAL A 30 1.53 3.97 -14.09
CA VAL A 30 1.74 5.10 -13.17
C VAL A 30 3.10 5.77 -13.38
N VAL A 31 3.94 5.15 -14.21
CA VAL A 31 5.26 5.64 -14.64
C VAL A 31 5.41 5.41 -16.14
N ASP A 32 6.34 6.12 -16.79
CA ASP A 32 6.53 6.05 -18.24
C ASP A 32 7.39 4.84 -18.68
N ASP A 33 8.32 4.39 -17.82
CA ASP A 33 9.16 3.23 -18.12
C ASP A 33 8.36 1.92 -17.97
N PRO A 34 8.23 1.09 -19.04
CA PRO A 34 7.43 -0.13 -18.99
C PRO A 34 8.02 -1.21 -18.09
N TYR A 35 9.33 -1.28 -17.95
CA TYR A 35 9.96 -2.25 -17.05
C TYR A 35 9.71 -1.88 -15.58
N GLU A 36 9.89 -0.60 -15.22
CA GLU A 36 9.58 -0.10 -13.87
C GLU A 36 8.08 -0.25 -13.56
N PHE A 37 7.19 -0.02 -14.53
CA PHE A 37 5.77 -0.31 -14.35
C PHE A 37 5.51 -1.77 -14.02
N GLY A 38 6.20 -2.70 -14.69
CA GLY A 38 6.12 -4.13 -14.40
C GLY A 38 6.57 -4.48 -12.97
N LEU A 39 7.71 -3.91 -12.52
CA LEU A 39 8.20 -4.07 -11.14
C LEU A 39 7.19 -3.56 -10.11
N ILE A 40 6.65 -2.36 -10.33
CA ILE A 40 5.71 -1.70 -9.42
C ILE A 40 4.39 -2.50 -9.32
N ALA A 41 3.84 -2.93 -10.45
CA ALA A 41 2.58 -3.66 -10.48
C ALA A 41 2.70 -5.03 -9.75
N ALA A 42 3.83 -5.71 -9.91
CA ALA A 42 4.07 -6.95 -9.19
C ALA A 42 4.33 -6.71 -7.69
N ALA A 43 5.07 -5.66 -7.32
CA ALA A 43 5.29 -5.29 -5.92
C ALA A 43 3.98 -4.96 -5.21
N ASN A 44 3.09 -4.22 -5.88
CA ASN A 44 1.77 -3.87 -5.36
C ASN A 44 0.91 -5.13 -5.12
N ALA A 45 0.79 -6.03 -6.11
CA ALA A 45 0.00 -7.24 -5.94
C ALA A 45 0.56 -8.23 -4.89
N LEU A 46 1.87 -8.23 -4.66
CA LEU A 46 2.52 -9.02 -3.61
C LEU A 46 2.27 -8.46 -2.21
N SER A 47 1.96 -7.18 -2.11
CA SER A 47 1.85 -6.45 -0.84
C SER A 47 0.74 -6.98 0.05
N ASP A 48 -0.43 -7.31 -0.50
CA ASP A 48 -1.57 -7.87 0.24
C ASP A 48 -1.20 -9.16 0.97
N ILE A 49 -0.37 -10.01 0.32
CA ILE A 49 0.10 -11.25 0.94
C ILE A 49 0.98 -10.94 2.16
N TYR A 50 1.85 -9.92 2.04
CA TYR A 50 2.71 -9.50 3.15
C TYR A 50 1.93 -8.80 4.26
N ALA A 51 0.91 -8.01 3.92
CA ALA A 51 0.03 -7.34 4.89
C ALA A 51 -0.74 -8.34 5.77
N MET A 52 -1.07 -9.51 5.23
CA MET A 52 -1.70 -10.59 5.99
C MET A 52 -0.71 -11.54 6.70
N GLY A 53 0.58 -11.22 6.75
CA GLY A 53 1.61 -12.06 7.35
C GLY A 53 1.89 -13.35 6.57
N GLY A 54 1.46 -13.38 5.32
CA GLY A 54 1.56 -14.56 4.46
C GLY A 54 2.88 -14.68 3.72
N LYS A 55 3.15 -15.89 3.27
CA LYS A 55 4.25 -16.23 2.39
C LYS A 55 3.70 -16.41 0.96
N PRO A 56 4.10 -15.60 -0.02
CA PRO A 56 3.70 -15.82 -1.41
C PRO A 56 4.27 -17.15 -1.93
N LEU A 57 3.50 -17.85 -2.75
CA LEU A 57 3.82 -19.17 -3.31
C LEU A 57 4.04 -19.12 -4.82
N PHE A 58 3.14 -18.48 -5.55
CA PHE A 58 3.19 -18.31 -7.00
C PHE A 58 2.25 -17.18 -7.44
N ALA A 59 2.43 -16.74 -8.69
CA ALA A 59 1.56 -15.74 -9.28
C ALA A 59 1.10 -16.11 -10.70
N LEU A 60 0.02 -15.44 -11.15
CA LEU A 60 -0.47 -15.44 -12.52
C LEU A 60 -0.48 -14.00 -13.04
N ASN A 61 -0.05 -13.78 -14.28
CA ASN A 61 -0.14 -12.48 -14.95
C ASN A 61 -1.58 -12.15 -15.34
N ILE A 62 -2.00 -10.90 -15.13
CA ILE A 62 -3.17 -10.30 -15.76
C ILE A 62 -2.70 -9.17 -16.67
N VAL A 63 -3.06 -9.23 -17.94
CA VAL A 63 -2.57 -8.31 -18.97
C VAL A 63 -3.74 -7.80 -19.82
N GLY A 64 -3.93 -6.49 -19.85
CA GLY A 64 -4.64 -5.77 -20.90
C GLY A 64 -3.62 -5.01 -21.75
N PHE A 65 -3.60 -5.19 -23.09
CA PHE A 65 -2.59 -4.52 -23.90
C PHE A 65 -3.12 -4.21 -25.31
N PRO A 66 -2.94 -2.97 -25.81
CA PRO A 66 -3.36 -2.57 -27.16
C PRO A 66 -2.35 -3.09 -28.20
N ILE A 67 -2.49 -4.37 -28.56
CA ILE A 67 -1.51 -5.11 -29.34
C ILE A 67 -1.28 -4.56 -30.75
N ASN A 68 -2.26 -3.83 -31.28
CA ASN A 68 -2.20 -3.21 -32.60
C ASN A 68 -1.66 -1.76 -32.57
N ASP A 69 -1.67 -1.11 -31.40
CA ASP A 69 -1.35 0.32 -31.26
C ASP A 69 0.04 0.54 -30.62
N LEU A 70 0.52 -0.40 -29.83
CA LEU A 70 1.81 -0.29 -29.14
C LEU A 70 2.77 -1.42 -29.56
N PRO A 71 4.09 -1.12 -29.60
CA PRO A 71 5.12 -2.12 -29.88
C PRO A 71 5.11 -3.27 -28.86
N LYS A 72 5.24 -4.50 -29.30
CA LYS A 72 5.33 -5.69 -28.42
C LYS A 72 6.51 -5.65 -27.44
N SER A 73 7.55 -4.90 -27.75
CA SER A 73 8.70 -4.68 -26.85
C SER A 73 8.30 -4.01 -25.53
N ILE A 74 7.27 -3.14 -25.56
CA ILE A 74 6.71 -2.52 -24.34
C ILE A 74 6.09 -3.60 -23.47
N LEU A 75 5.25 -4.47 -24.04
CA LEU A 75 4.67 -5.59 -23.29
C LEU A 75 5.75 -6.52 -22.74
N SER A 76 6.77 -6.83 -23.54
CA SER A 76 7.89 -7.68 -23.09
C SER A 76 8.63 -7.06 -21.91
N ALA A 77 8.84 -5.75 -21.91
CA ALA A 77 9.48 -5.04 -20.80
C ALA A 77 8.62 -5.07 -19.53
N ILE A 78 7.29 -4.85 -19.65
CA ILE A 78 6.35 -4.94 -18.53
C ILE A 78 6.40 -6.35 -17.90
N LEU A 79 6.27 -7.38 -18.73
CA LEU A 79 6.30 -8.77 -18.25
C LEU A 79 7.66 -9.15 -17.62
N GLN A 80 8.77 -8.64 -18.16
CA GLN A 80 10.08 -8.86 -17.57
C GLN A 80 10.20 -8.20 -16.19
N GLY A 81 9.75 -6.95 -16.03
CA GLY A 81 9.71 -6.28 -14.72
C GLY A 81 8.90 -7.07 -13.69
N GLY A 82 7.71 -7.56 -14.08
CA GLY A 82 6.90 -8.40 -13.22
C GLY A 82 7.57 -9.71 -12.83
N ALA A 83 8.23 -10.37 -13.80
CA ALA A 83 8.95 -11.63 -13.56
C ALA A 83 10.14 -11.43 -12.62
N ASP A 84 10.91 -10.35 -12.79
CA ASP A 84 12.08 -10.05 -11.95
C ASP A 84 11.63 -9.72 -10.51
N LYS A 85 10.53 -9.00 -10.33
CA LYS A 85 9.96 -8.71 -9.01
C LYS A 85 9.40 -9.97 -8.32
N ALA A 86 8.73 -10.85 -9.06
CA ALA A 86 8.29 -12.14 -8.53
C ALA A 86 9.49 -13.02 -8.12
N ALA A 87 10.57 -13.01 -8.91
CA ALA A 87 11.81 -13.72 -8.57
C ALA A 87 12.48 -13.14 -7.31
N GLU A 88 12.48 -11.80 -7.12
CA GLU A 88 12.95 -11.14 -5.89
C GLU A 88 12.11 -11.56 -4.66
N ALA A 89 10.79 -11.72 -4.83
CA ALA A 89 9.90 -12.26 -3.80
C ALA A 89 10.16 -13.76 -3.53
N GLY A 90 10.85 -14.46 -4.42
CA GLY A 90 11.18 -15.89 -4.33
C GLY A 90 10.09 -16.80 -4.88
N ILE A 91 9.24 -16.31 -5.79
CA ILE A 91 8.13 -17.08 -6.37
C ILE A 91 8.17 -17.11 -7.90
N PRO A 92 7.65 -18.18 -8.55
CA PRO A 92 7.46 -18.22 -9.99
C PRO A 92 6.15 -17.53 -10.40
N ILE A 93 6.14 -16.97 -11.63
CA ILE A 93 4.91 -16.71 -12.37
C ILE A 93 4.61 -17.96 -13.21
N VAL A 94 3.50 -18.64 -12.93
CA VAL A 94 3.19 -19.97 -13.52
C VAL A 94 2.20 -19.93 -14.67
N GLY A 95 1.74 -18.75 -15.06
CA GLY A 95 0.80 -18.56 -16.16
C GLY A 95 0.14 -17.19 -16.13
N GLY A 96 -1.04 -17.11 -16.70
CA GLY A 96 -1.82 -15.87 -16.71
C GLY A 96 -2.76 -15.78 -17.92
N HIS A 97 -3.36 -14.60 -18.08
CA HIS A 97 -4.24 -14.31 -19.19
C HIS A 97 -3.97 -12.93 -19.78
N SER A 98 -4.14 -12.78 -21.07
CA SER A 98 -4.01 -11.49 -21.76
C SER A 98 -5.23 -11.22 -22.64
N VAL A 99 -5.67 -9.97 -22.65
CA VAL A 99 -6.76 -9.49 -23.52
C VAL A 99 -6.29 -8.27 -24.31
N ASP A 100 -6.86 -8.06 -25.50
CA ASP A 100 -6.71 -6.82 -26.24
C ASP A 100 -7.52 -5.71 -25.53
N ASP A 101 -6.88 -4.62 -25.16
CA ASP A 101 -7.51 -3.50 -24.43
C ASP A 101 -6.94 -2.18 -24.97
N LYS A 102 -7.73 -1.12 -24.90
CA LYS A 102 -7.33 0.21 -25.38
C LYS A 102 -6.21 0.86 -24.57
N GLU A 103 -6.08 0.48 -23.29
CA GLU A 103 -5.05 0.97 -22.38
C GLU A 103 -4.23 -0.21 -21.84
N PRO A 104 -2.89 -0.07 -21.73
CA PRO A 104 -2.11 -1.06 -21.00
C PRO A 104 -2.62 -1.21 -19.57
N LYS A 105 -2.79 -2.44 -19.15
CA LYS A 105 -3.07 -2.84 -17.75
C LYS A 105 -2.21 -4.03 -17.44
N TYR A 106 -1.60 -4.01 -16.27
CA TYR A 106 -0.80 -5.13 -15.80
C TYR A 106 -0.93 -5.29 -14.30
N GLY A 107 -0.87 -6.51 -13.87
CA GLY A 107 -0.79 -6.91 -12.48
C GLY A 107 -0.78 -8.41 -12.33
N LEU A 108 -0.98 -8.87 -11.10
CA LEU A 108 -0.89 -10.29 -10.77
C LEU A 108 -2.14 -10.75 -9.99
N VAL A 109 -2.46 -12.01 -10.16
CA VAL A 109 -3.12 -12.80 -9.11
C VAL A 109 -1.99 -13.43 -8.31
N VAL A 110 -1.92 -13.18 -7.00
CA VAL A 110 -0.92 -13.79 -6.13
C VAL A 110 -1.59 -14.75 -5.17
N THR A 111 -1.05 -15.96 -5.09
CA THR A 111 -1.45 -16.96 -4.10
C THR A 111 -0.36 -17.13 -3.07
N GLY A 112 -0.73 -17.05 -1.81
CA GLY A 112 0.15 -17.26 -0.66
C GLY A 112 -0.44 -18.25 0.34
N GLU A 113 0.34 -18.57 1.36
CA GLU A 113 -0.11 -19.36 2.51
C GLU A 113 0.24 -18.63 3.81
N VAL A 114 -0.58 -18.84 4.83
CA VAL A 114 -0.35 -18.36 6.18
C VAL A 114 -0.90 -19.36 7.19
N ASP A 115 -0.27 -19.48 8.35
CA ASP A 115 -0.86 -20.20 9.48
C ASP A 115 -1.98 -19.34 10.08
N GLU A 116 -3.17 -19.90 10.25
CA GLU A 116 -4.34 -19.16 10.74
C GLU A 116 -4.07 -18.39 12.05
N ALA A 117 -3.28 -18.98 12.96
CA ALA A 117 -2.95 -18.39 14.25
C ALA A 117 -2.00 -17.18 14.16
N SER A 118 -1.31 -17.00 13.04
CA SER A 118 -0.37 -15.92 12.78
C SER A 118 -0.81 -14.98 11.63
N MET A 119 -2.01 -15.16 11.13
CA MET A 119 -2.58 -14.31 10.09
C MET A 119 -2.93 -12.93 10.68
N TRP A 120 -2.42 -11.90 10.07
CA TRP A 120 -2.79 -10.52 10.38
C TRP A 120 -4.03 -10.11 9.59
N THR A 121 -4.78 -9.20 10.17
CA THR A 121 -5.99 -8.62 9.57
C THR A 121 -5.96 -7.11 9.75
N ASN A 122 -6.81 -6.41 9.04
CA ASN A 122 -7.04 -4.98 9.25
C ASN A 122 -7.98 -4.67 10.45
N SER A 123 -8.27 -5.66 11.27
CA SER A 123 -9.08 -5.54 12.48
C SER A 123 -8.35 -6.13 13.69
N GLY A 124 -8.68 -5.64 14.89
CA GLY A 124 -8.04 -6.11 16.14
C GLY A 124 -7.10 -5.08 16.78
N ALA A 125 -6.98 -3.88 16.21
CA ALA A 125 -6.26 -2.77 16.82
C ALA A 125 -6.83 -2.45 18.22
N GLN A 126 -5.94 -2.14 19.17
CA GLN A 126 -6.28 -1.96 20.58
C GLN A 126 -5.94 -0.54 21.04
N GLU A 127 -6.73 -0.03 21.98
CA GLU A 127 -6.43 1.24 22.64
C GLU A 127 -5.00 1.24 23.21
N GLY A 128 -4.26 2.32 22.95
CA GLY A 128 -2.86 2.47 23.35
C GLY A 128 -1.85 1.97 22.33
N ASP A 129 -2.29 1.30 21.25
CA ASP A 129 -1.39 0.91 20.17
C ASP A 129 -0.75 2.11 19.48
N THR A 130 0.48 1.94 19.09
CA THR A 130 1.20 2.87 18.22
C THR A 130 0.93 2.54 16.75
N LEU A 131 0.66 3.56 15.96
CA LEU A 131 0.55 3.44 14.51
C LEU A 131 1.90 3.71 13.85
N VAL A 132 2.38 2.76 13.06
CA VAL A 132 3.62 2.85 12.29
C VAL A 132 3.31 2.74 10.79
N LEU A 133 3.93 3.61 9.99
CA LEU A 133 3.88 3.54 8.53
C LEU A 133 5.28 3.27 7.98
N THR A 134 5.41 2.34 7.01
CA THR A 134 6.71 1.82 6.56
C THR A 134 7.21 2.38 5.24
N LYS A 135 6.50 3.33 4.61
CA LYS A 135 6.94 4.09 3.43
C LYS A 135 6.42 5.53 3.51
N ALA A 136 7.12 6.45 2.88
CA ALA A 136 6.64 7.83 2.71
C ALA A 136 5.44 7.90 1.75
N LEU A 137 4.60 8.91 1.95
CA LEU A 137 3.40 9.17 1.15
C LEU A 137 3.70 10.07 -0.06
N GLY A 138 2.78 10.07 -1.04
CA GLY A 138 2.80 11.02 -2.15
C GLY A 138 2.97 10.39 -3.54
N THR A 139 2.89 9.06 -3.65
CA THR A 139 3.02 8.36 -4.95
C THR A 139 1.92 8.77 -5.93
N GLY A 140 0.69 9.04 -5.47
CA GLY A 140 -0.40 9.51 -6.31
C GLY A 140 -0.20 10.92 -6.86
N VAL A 141 0.34 11.83 -6.04
CA VAL A 141 0.73 13.18 -6.48
C VAL A 141 1.82 13.08 -7.55
N ILE A 142 2.88 12.28 -7.33
CA ILE A 142 4.00 12.15 -8.27
C ILE A 142 3.57 11.46 -9.56
N ALA A 143 2.80 10.38 -9.50
CA ALA A 143 2.24 9.72 -10.70
C ALA A 143 1.40 10.69 -11.55
N THR A 144 0.62 11.56 -10.89
CA THR A 144 -0.13 12.63 -11.58
C THR A 144 0.81 13.67 -12.19
N ALA A 145 1.90 14.01 -11.53
CA ALA A 145 2.90 14.94 -12.04
C ALA A 145 3.67 14.37 -13.24
N ILE A 146 3.99 13.06 -13.23
CA ILE A 146 4.56 12.34 -14.38
C ILE A 146 3.62 12.44 -15.57
N LYS A 147 2.36 12.06 -15.41
CA LYS A 147 1.34 12.13 -16.47
C LYS A 147 1.16 13.54 -17.05
N LYS A 148 1.41 14.60 -16.24
CA LYS A 148 1.34 16.01 -16.70
C LYS A 148 2.67 16.53 -17.25
N GLY A 149 3.76 15.77 -17.20
CA GLY A 149 5.09 16.18 -17.64
C GLY A 149 5.72 17.27 -16.77
N VAL A 150 5.35 17.37 -15.49
CA VAL A 150 5.83 18.40 -14.53
C VAL A 150 6.63 17.84 -13.36
N ALA A 151 6.80 16.53 -13.27
CA ALA A 151 7.59 15.89 -12.22
C ALA A 151 9.08 16.12 -12.46
N LYS A 152 9.82 16.42 -11.37
CA LYS A 152 11.29 16.44 -11.42
C LYS A 152 11.83 15.01 -11.33
N ILE A 153 12.99 14.77 -11.93
CA ILE A 153 13.63 13.45 -11.95
C ILE A 153 13.83 12.89 -10.54
N GLU A 154 14.27 13.70 -9.58
CA GLU A 154 14.45 13.30 -8.19
C GLU A 154 13.14 12.77 -7.55
N SER A 155 12.01 13.42 -7.84
CA SER A 155 10.70 12.98 -7.36
C SER A 155 10.29 11.66 -8.03
N ILE A 156 10.54 11.53 -9.34
CA ILE A 156 10.26 10.30 -10.11
C ILE A 156 11.06 9.14 -9.54
N ASP A 157 12.39 9.29 -9.42
CA ASP A 157 13.29 8.24 -8.93
C ASP A 157 12.91 7.78 -7.52
N SER A 158 12.62 8.74 -6.63
CA SER A 158 12.20 8.43 -5.26
C SER A 158 10.84 7.70 -5.21
N ALA A 159 9.88 8.07 -6.05
CA ALA A 159 8.58 7.41 -6.11
C ALA A 159 8.70 5.99 -6.71
N VAL A 160 9.46 5.83 -7.80
CA VAL A 160 9.74 4.53 -8.41
C VAL A 160 10.40 3.60 -7.41
N ASP A 161 11.43 4.06 -6.70
CA ASP A 161 12.14 3.28 -5.71
C ASP A 161 11.21 2.84 -4.56
N SER A 162 10.38 3.75 -4.05
CA SER A 162 9.38 3.43 -3.03
C SER A 162 8.35 2.42 -3.53
N MET A 163 7.77 2.63 -4.72
CA MET A 163 6.72 1.77 -5.26
C MET A 163 7.21 0.36 -5.64
N ARG A 164 8.43 0.22 -6.20
CA ARG A 164 8.99 -1.08 -6.57
C ARG A 164 9.55 -1.88 -5.40
N THR A 165 9.72 -1.25 -4.22
CA THR A 165 10.24 -1.93 -3.03
C THR A 165 9.14 -2.80 -2.41
N LEU A 166 9.44 -4.10 -2.23
CA LEU A 166 8.54 -5.06 -1.58
C LEU A 166 8.29 -4.71 -0.11
N ASN A 167 7.08 -4.92 0.37
CA ASN A 167 6.76 -4.86 1.80
C ASN A 167 7.24 -6.10 2.58
N LYS A 168 8.00 -6.99 1.94
CA LYS A 168 8.55 -8.23 2.50
C LYS A 168 9.40 -8.01 3.75
N ASP A 169 10.32 -7.03 3.71
CA ASP A 169 11.22 -6.77 4.83
C ASP A 169 10.45 -6.20 6.03
N ALA A 170 9.46 -5.34 5.76
CA ALA A 170 8.57 -4.83 6.79
C ALA A 170 7.75 -5.96 7.43
N ALA A 171 7.13 -6.83 6.64
CA ALA A 171 6.41 -7.99 7.15
C ALA A 171 7.34 -8.95 7.92
N THR A 172 8.55 -9.18 7.44
CA THR A 172 9.55 -10.02 8.12
C THR A 172 9.94 -9.44 9.48
N ALA A 173 10.09 -8.12 9.58
CA ALA A 173 10.45 -7.42 10.82
C ALA A 173 9.35 -7.49 11.89
N LEU A 174 8.11 -7.80 11.53
CA LEU A 174 6.98 -7.99 12.45
C LEU A 174 6.97 -9.40 13.08
N ASN A 175 7.74 -10.36 12.56
CA ASN A 175 7.76 -11.71 13.09
C ASN A 175 8.22 -11.74 14.56
N GLY A 176 7.40 -12.35 15.42
CA GLY A 176 7.66 -12.46 16.85
C GLY A 176 7.30 -11.22 17.68
N LEU A 177 6.73 -10.18 17.07
CA LEU A 177 6.14 -9.04 17.77
C LEU A 177 4.64 -9.25 17.97
N ASN A 178 4.06 -8.55 18.95
CA ASN A 178 2.62 -8.53 19.13
C ASN A 178 2.00 -7.52 18.14
N VAL A 179 1.46 -8.03 17.07
CA VAL A 179 0.84 -7.23 16.00
C VAL A 179 -0.67 -7.34 16.14
N ASN A 180 -1.37 -6.22 16.28
CA ASN A 180 -2.81 -6.19 16.50
C ASN A 180 -3.60 -5.96 15.21
N ALA A 181 -3.12 -5.10 14.29
CA ALA A 181 -3.72 -4.94 12.97
C ALA A 181 -2.66 -4.49 11.95
N VAL A 182 -2.83 -4.93 10.71
CA VAL A 182 -1.98 -4.53 9.57
C VAL A 182 -2.86 -4.37 8.33
N THR A 183 -2.53 -3.40 7.50
CA THR A 183 -2.97 -3.27 6.10
C THR A 183 -1.85 -2.61 5.31
N ASP A 184 -1.85 -2.72 4.00
CA ASP A 184 -1.01 -1.87 3.18
C ASP A 184 -1.76 -0.60 2.74
N VAL A 185 -1.04 0.46 2.43
CA VAL A 185 -1.64 1.75 2.07
C VAL A 185 -1.62 1.90 0.56
N THR A 186 -2.78 1.71 -0.07
CA THR A 186 -2.93 1.78 -1.53
C THR A 186 -3.96 2.82 -1.98
N GLY A 187 -4.88 2.47 -2.84
CA GLY A 187 -5.78 3.38 -3.55
C GLY A 187 -6.67 4.28 -2.68
N TYR A 188 -7.08 3.83 -1.51
CA TYR A 188 -7.87 4.64 -0.56
C TYR A 188 -7.03 5.60 0.28
N GLY A 189 -5.69 5.52 0.17
CA GLY A 189 -4.76 6.37 0.91
C GLY A 189 -4.72 6.08 2.40
N LEU A 190 -3.84 6.77 3.12
CA LEU A 190 -3.65 6.54 4.55
C LEU A 190 -4.96 6.64 5.36
N LEU A 191 -5.75 7.68 5.11
CA LEU A 191 -6.97 7.91 5.89
C LEU A 191 -8.06 6.87 5.61
N GLY A 192 -8.17 6.38 4.36
CA GLY A 192 -9.13 5.33 4.01
C GLY A 192 -8.82 4.02 4.70
N HIS A 193 -7.57 3.54 4.57
CA HIS A 193 -7.16 2.28 5.20
C HIS A 193 -7.14 2.35 6.73
N LEU A 194 -6.77 3.51 7.33
CA LEU A 194 -6.88 3.68 8.76
C LEU A 194 -8.35 3.69 9.22
N LEU A 195 -9.26 4.23 8.42
CA LEU A 195 -10.70 4.19 8.72
C LEU A 195 -11.22 2.74 8.75
N GLU A 196 -10.77 1.89 7.83
CA GLU A 196 -11.09 0.45 7.82
C GLU A 196 -10.58 -0.23 9.11
N ILE A 197 -9.33 0.02 9.53
CA ILE A 197 -8.80 -0.47 10.80
C ILE A 197 -9.66 0.00 11.99
N CYS A 198 -9.99 1.29 12.06
CA CYS A 198 -10.76 1.84 13.16
C CYS A 198 -12.17 1.23 13.25
N GLN A 199 -12.85 1.10 12.12
CA GLN A 199 -14.19 0.52 12.04
C GLN A 199 -14.19 -0.97 12.35
N GLY A 200 -13.28 -1.74 11.76
CA GLY A 200 -13.14 -3.18 11.99
C GLY A 200 -12.76 -3.52 13.43
N SER A 201 -12.02 -2.64 14.11
CA SER A 201 -11.57 -2.81 15.50
C SER A 201 -12.46 -2.13 16.54
N GLN A 202 -13.45 -1.32 16.12
CA GLN A 202 -14.32 -0.51 17.01
C GLN A 202 -13.52 0.45 17.91
N VAL A 203 -12.55 1.14 17.34
CA VAL A 203 -11.65 2.09 17.99
C VAL A 203 -11.60 3.41 17.22
N SER A 204 -10.90 4.39 17.77
CA SER A 204 -10.54 5.63 17.09
C SER A 204 -9.01 5.77 16.99
N ALA A 205 -8.53 6.64 16.12
CA ALA A 205 -7.11 6.92 15.95
C ALA A 205 -6.81 8.41 16.03
N SER A 206 -5.63 8.75 16.55
CA SER A 206 -5.06 10.09 16.46
C SER A 206 -3.79 10.07 15.62
N ILE A 207 -3.72 10.92 14.60
CA ILE A 207 -2.54 11.10 13.75
C ILE A 207 -1.94 12.48 14.04
N ASN A 208 -0.63 12.53 14.19
CA ASN A 208 0.14 13.77 14.14
C ASN A 208 0.61 14.02 12.70
N PHE A 209 0.01 15.00 12.03
CA PHE A 209 0.33 15.32 10.64
C PHE A 209 1.80 15.69 10.43
N SER A 210 2.44 16.31 11.43
CA SER A 210 3.87 16.67 11.36
C SER A 210 4.80 15.44 11.32
N MET A 211 4.33 14.29 11.76
CA MET A 211 5.07 13.02 11.73
C MET A 211 4.97 12.33 10.37
N LEU A 212 3.98 12.69 9.53
CA LEU A 212 3.86 12.12 8.19
C LEU A 212 5.05 12.55 7.32
N LYS A 213 5.67 11.60 6.65
CA LYS A 213 6.75 11.84 5.70
C LYS A 213 6.20 11.75 4.29
N PHE A 214 6.65 12.67 3.45
CA PHE A 214 6.27 12.73 2.04
C PHE A 214 7.51 12.60 1.17
N LEU A 215 7.33 11.99 0.01
CA LEU A 215 8.38 11.89 -1.00
C LEU A 215 8.85 13.28 -1.47
N PRO A 216 10.08 13.41 -1.96
CA PRO A 216 10.63 14.70 -2.44
C PRO A 216 9.72 15.39 -3.46
N GLY A 217 9.48 16.68 -3.28
CA GLY A 217 8.67 17.52 -4.18
C GLY A 217 7.15 17.38 -4.05
N VAL A 218 6.63 16.43 -3.27
CA VAL A 218 5.17 16.20 -3.13
C VAL A 218 4.43 17.43 -2.64
N ARG A 219 4.93 18.12 -1.61
CA ARG A 219 4.28 19.34 -1.08
C ARG A 219 4.25 20.48 -2.10
N ASP A 220 5.34 20.67 -2.85
CA ASP A 220 5.42 21.70 -3.88
C ASP A 220 4.46 21.40 -5.03
N LEU A 221 4.41 20.15 -5.48
CA LEU A 221 3.49 19.69 -6.53
C LEU A 221 2.02 19.85 -6.09
N ALA A 222 1.69 19.44 -4.88
CA ALA A 222 0.35 19.62 -4.31
C ALA A 222 -0.02 21.11 -4.20
N GLY A 223 0.91 21.96 -3.74
CA GLY A 223 0.77 23.43 -3.69
C GLY A 223 0.55 24.07 -5.07
N ALA A 224 1.10 23.46 -6.13
CA ALA A 224 0.87 23.86 -7.51
C ALA A 224 -0.43 23.27 -8.12
N GLY A 225 -1.27 22.60 -7.31
CA GLY A 225 -2.55 22.01 -7.74
C GLY A 225 -2.42 20.66 -8.47
N VAL A 226 -1.27 20.01 -8.38
CA VAL A 226 -1.06 18.66 -8.92
C VAL A 226 -1.57 17.65 -7.90
N MET A 227 -2.74 17.07 -8.19
CA MET A 227 -3.41 16.12 -7.31
C MET A 227 -4.16 15.09 -8.13
N ALA A 228 -4.13 13.83 -7.67
CA ALA A 228 -4.87 12.75 -8.32
C ALA A 228 -6.40 12.92 -8.13
N GLY A 229 -7.17 12.51 -9.11
CA GLY A 229 -8.64 12.50 -8.99
C GLY A 229 -9.12 11.55 -7.87
N GLY A 230 -8.40 10.45 -7.64
CA GLY A 230 -8.65 9.52 -6.53
C GLY A 230 -8.55 10.20 -5.17
N THR A 231 -7.51 10.98 -4.94
CA THR A 231 -7.24 11.70 -3.69
C THR A 231 -8.43 12.58 -3.24
N ARG A 232 -9.06 13.30 -4.17
CA ARG A 232 -10.25 14.12 -3.84
C ARG A 232 -11.46 13.26 -3.45
N ARG A 233 -11.65 12.13 -4.13
CA ARG A 233 -12.72 11.17 -3.77
C ARG A 233 -12.45 10.52 -2.42
N ASN A 234 -11.20 10.18 -2.13
CA ASN A 234 -10.80 9.63 -0.84
C ASN A 234 -11.09 10.62 0.29
N LEU A 235 -10.66 11.89 0.14
CA LEU A 235 -10.95 12.93 1.14
C LEU A 235 -12.46 13.11 1.37
N GLN A 236 -13.25 13.12 0.30
CA GLN A 236 -14.71 13.20 0.40
C GLN A 236 -15.30 11.98 1.11
N HIS A 237 -14.80 10.78 0.82
CA HIS A 237 -15.28 9.54 1.43
C HIS A 237 -15.05 9.50 2.95
N VAL A 238 -13.92 10.00 3.43
CA VAL A 238 -13.58 9.98 4.85
C VAL A 238 -14.06 11.22 5.63
N SER A 239 -14.61 12.25 4.96
CA SER A 239 -14.85 13.58 5.54
C SER A 239 -15.71 13.57 6.80
N ASP A 240 -16.73 12.70 6.87
CA ASP A 240 -17.66 12.63 8.00
C ASP A 240 -17.08 11.81 9.18
N GLN A 241 -15.96 11.12 8.98
CA GLN A 241 -15.33 10.25 9.96
C GLN A 241 -13.97 10.79 10.46
N VAL A 242 -13.48 11.88 9.83
CA VAL A 242 -12.19 12.47 10.16
C VAL A 242 -12.36 13.89 10.72
N ASN A 243 -11.90 14.11 11.93
CA ASN A 243 -11.80 15.44 12.52
C ASN A 243 -10.42 16.03 12.20
N PHE A 244 -10.39 17.03 11.32
CA PHE A 244 -9.18 17.75 10.93
C PHE A 244 -8.93 18.93 11.86
N GLY A 245 -7.71 19.03 12.40
CA GLY A 245 -7.29 20.17 13.20
C GLY A 245 -7.37 21.49 12.41
N GLU A 246 -7.68 22.58 13.10
CA GLU A 246 -7.86 23.92 12.50
C GLU A 246 -6.57 24.45 11.85
N ASN A 247 -5.41 23.94 12.27
CA ASN A 247 -4.08 24.28 11.75
C ASN A 247 -3.75 23.63 10.40
N LEU A 248 -4.55 22.65 9.94
CA LEU A 248 -4.29 21.96 8.68
C LEU A 248 -4.93 22.68 7.51
N SER A 249 -4.10 22.99 6.51
CA SER A 249 -4.57 23.56 5.25
C SER A 249 -5.34 22.52 4.41
N GLU A 250 -6.08 22.97 3.40
CA GLU A 250 -6.74 22.07 2.44
C GLU A 250 -5.74 21.18 1.69
N ILE A 251 -4.52 21.66 1.48
CA ILE A 251 -3.45 20.87 0.87
C ILE A 251 -3.01 19.75 1.82
N ASP A 252 -2.88 20.03 3.12
CA ASP A 252 -2.52 19.01 4.11
C ASP A 252 -3.56 17.92 4.21
N LYS A 253 -4.85 18.27 4.18
CA LYS A 253 -5.95 17.30 4.17
C LYS A 253 -5.92 16.40 2.93
N LEU A 254 -5.66 17.00 1.75
CA LEU A 254 -5.51 16.25 0.50
C LEU A 254 -4.29 15.33 0.55
N LEU A 255 -3.16 15.79 1.08
CA LEU A 255 -1.95 14.98 1.20
C LEU A 255 -2.14 13.78 2.14
N ALA A 256 -2.89 13.93 3.24
CA ALA A 256 -3.22 12.83 4.14
C ALA A 256 -4.15 11.79 3.49
N ALA A 257 -4.97 12.20 2.50
CA ALA A 257 -5.88 11.33 1.74
C ALA A 257 -5.32 10.89 0.38
N ASP A 258 -4.02 11.19 0.07
CA ASP A 258 -3.45 10.89 -1.24
C ASP A 258 -3.48 9.39 -1.54
N ALA A 259 -4.03 9.04 -2.70
CA ALA A 259 -4.03 7.65 -3.17
C ALA A 259 -2.60 7.18 -3.37
N GLN A 260 -2.26 6.00 -2.87
CA GLN A 260 -0.94 5.43 -3.02
C GLN A 260 -0.95 4.28 -4.02
N THR A 261 0.18 4.04 -4.66
CA THR A 261 0.47 2.82 -5.43
C THR A 261 1.61 2.13 -4.72
N SER A 262 1.46 0.86 -4.40
CA SER A 262 2.45 0.05 -3.70
C SER A 262 3.03 0.77 -2.48
N GLY A 263 2.16 1.31 -1.64
CA GLY A 263 2.53 2.01 -0.42
C GLY A 263 3.09 1.08 0.65
N GLY A 264 3.40 1.65 1.82
CA GLY A 264 3.92 0.90 2.95
C GLY A 264 2.83 0.20 3.75
N LEU A 265 3.25 -0.67 4.66
CA LEU A 265 2.35 -1.23 5.67
C LEU A 265 1.99 -0.16 6.70
N LEU A 266 0.71 -0.12 7.06
CA LEU A 266 0.17 0.58 8.22
C LEU A 266 -0.04 -0.46 9.31
N VAL A 267 0.70 -0.33 10.40
CA VAL A 267 0.75 -1.33 11.46
C VAL A 267 0.30 -0.74 12.79
N SER A 268 -0.61 -1.43 13.47
CA SER A 268 -1.07 -1.15 14.84
C SER A 268 -0.49 -2.19 15.79
N LEU A 269 0.32 -1.75 16.75
CA LEU A 269 0.99 -2.63 17.71
C LEU A 269 1.35 -1.91 19.01
N PRO A 270 1.56 -2.65 20.14
CA PRO A 270 1.95 -2.05 21.42
C PRO A 270 3.22 -1.20 21.29
N GLY A 271 3.29 -0.09 22.02
CA GLY A 271 4.37 0.89 21.91
C GLY A 271 5.79 0.31 22.02
N LYS A 272 5.99 -0.70 22.88
CA LYS A 272 7.29 -1.40 23.02
C LYS A 272 7.66 -2.16 21.74
N ASP A 273 6.68 -2.88 21.16
CA ASP A 273 6.89 -3.64 19.94
C ASP A 273 7.08 -2.69 18.75
N ALA A 274 6.42 -1.53 18.75
CA ALA A 274 6.63 -0.48 17.75
C ALA A 274 8.08 0.07 17.76
N GLU A 275 8.67 0.26 18.93
CA GLU A 275 10.07 0.69 19.04
C GLU A 275 11.03 -0.38 18.51
N GLN A 276 10.79 -1.65 18.86
CA GLN A 276 11.57 -2.76 18.34
C GLN A 276 11.43 -2.90 16.84
N PHE A 277 10.21 -2.82 16.31
CA PHE A 277 9.93 -2.86 14.88
C PHE A 277 10.69 -1.79 14.10
N LEU A 278 10.62 -0.53 14.57
CA LEU A 278 11.33 0.58 13.94
C LEU A 278 12.86 0.41 14.00
N SER A 279 13.38 -0.16 15.10
CA SER A 279 14.83 -0.47 15.22
C SER A 279 15.25 -1.52 14.20
N ILE A 280 14.47 -2.60 14.03
CA ILE A 280 14.78 -3.65 13.05
C ILE A 280 14.75 -3.06 11.62
N LEU A 281 13.77 -2.21 11.30
CA LEU A 281 13.67 -1.59 9.98
C LEU A 281 14.78 -0.59 9.70
N ALA A 282 15.24 0.16 10.71
CA ALA A 282 16.37 1.08 10.54
C ALA A 282 17.67 0.37 10.11
N ASP A 283 17.84 -0.90 10.53
CA ASP A 283 19.01 -1.69 10.18
C ASP A 283 18.87 -2.45 8.85
N ASN A 284 17.63 -2.75 8.40
CA ASN A 284 17.37 -3.68 7.30
C ASN A 284 16.64 -3.07 6.09
N SER A 285 16.06 -1.88 6.23
CA SER A 285 15.34 -1.21 5.14
C SER A 285 16.00 0.12 4.76
N HIS A 286 16.07 0.38 3.45
CA HIS A 286 16.52 1.68 2.94
C HIS A 286 15.38 2.71 2.89
N LEU A 287 14.12 2.28 3.02
CA LEU A 287 12.98 3.19 3.06
C LEU A 287 12.66 3.65 4.48
N PRO A 288 12.18 4.89 4.65
CA PRO A 288 11.87 5.44 5.96
C PRO A 288 10.62 4.77 6.57
N SER A 289 10.72 4.39 7.83
CA SER A 289 9.58 3.95 8.65
C SER A 289 9.44 4.85 9.86
N PHE A 290 8.20 5.16 10.26
CA PHE A 290 7.97 6.18 11.28
C PHE A 290 6.65 6.00 12.01
N LYS A 291 6.63 6.41 13.28
CA LYS A 291 5.38 6.55 14.06
C LYS A 291 4.57 7.69 13.47
N ILE A 292 3.28 7.49 13.31
CA ILE A 292 2.37 8.52 12.80
C ILE A 292 1.29 8.93 13.79
N GLY A 293 1.03 8.10 14.81
CA GLY A 293 -0.06 8.33 15.75
C GLY A 293 -0.27 7.16 16.70
N GLN A 294 -1.47 7.09 17.24
CA GLN A 294 -1.87 6.04 18.17
C GLN A 294 -3.36 5.72 18.04
N ILE A 295 -3.74 4.53 18.47
CA ILE A 295 -5.11 4.08 18.65
C ILE A 295 -5.64 4.56 19.99
N ASN A 296 -6.89 5.01 20.03
CA ASN A 296 -7.59 5.51 21.19
C ASN A 296 -8.90 4.76 21.39
N GLU A 297 -9.53 4.94 22.55
CA GLU A 297 -10.91 4.53 22.78
C GLU A 297 -11.83 5.11 21.69
N GLN A 298 -12.88 4.36 21.36
CA GLN A 298 -13.86 4.77 20.34
C GLN A 298 -14.48 6.14 20.66
N ASP A 299 -14.47 7.04 19.71
CA ASP A 299 -15.01 8.41 19.83
C ASP A 299 -15.98 8.69 18.66
N SER A 300 -16.59 9.87 18.69
CA SER A 300 -17.54 10.36 17.68
C SER A 300 -16.97 10.41 16.26
N HIS A 301 -15.66 10.60 16.11
CA HIS A 301 -14.94 10.49 14.84
C HIS A 301 -13.94 9.35 14.94
N CYS A 302 -13.89 8.53 13.90
CA CYS A 302 -12.92 7.42 13.84
C CYS A 302 -11.48 7.92 13.83
N ILE A 303 -11.19 9.07 13.20
CA ILE A 303 -9.83 9.59 13.07
C ILE A 303 -9.80 11.06 13.50
N LYS A 304 -8.80 11.42 14.30
CA LYS A 304 -8.40 12.81 14.56
C LYS A 304 -7.01 13.04 13.96
N ILE A 305 -6.83 14.12 13.21
CA ILE A 305 -5.53 14.47 12.62
C ILE A 305 -5.23 15.95 12.88
N ALA A 306 -4.05 16.25 13.47
CA ALA A 306 -3.65 17.60 13.86
C ALA A 306 -2.15 17.84 13.63
#